data_7e265d25d5bf738a5d76f2a4c2b16deb
#
_entry.id   7e265d25d5bf738a5d76f2a4c2b16deb
#
_cell.length_a   1.000
_cell.length_b   1.000
_cell.length_c   1.000
_cell.angle_alpha   90.00
_cell.angle_beta   90.00
_cell.angle_gamma   90.00
#
_symmetry.space_group_name_H-M   'P 1'
#
loop_
_entity.id
_entity.type
_entity.pdbx_description
1 polymer ?
#
loop_
_entity_poly.entity_id
_entity_poly.type
_entity_poly.pdbx_seq_one_letter_code
_entity_poly.pdbx_strand_id
1 'polypeptide(L)'
;MNKRGTALVRAAIVWMVFSLVPLFAVAQEGHPMSGSWVGDWGVGATNRNRVVVILEWTGAEITGVINPGPNAIPIKSATVDPSDWSLQFEAQGPDAQGKMVAWKVEGTIDDLGTYNRTLAGSWNVGNTQGDFSITRQ
;
A
#
# COMPACT_ATOMS: atom_id res chain seq x y z
N MET A 1 81.53 -10.39 27.28
CA MET A 1 80.75 -11.58 26.92
C MET A 1 79.35 -11.19 26.52
N ASN A 2 79.06 -11.36 25.27
CA ASN A 2 77.86 -10.90 24.68
C ASN A 2 76.70 -11.89 24.91
N LYS A 3 75.70 -11.42 25.58
CA LYS A 3 74.40 -12.08 25.48
C LYS A 3 73.48 -11.24 24.61
N ARG A 4 73.38 -11.66 23.37
CA ARG A 4 72.44 -11.11 22.44
C ARG A 4 71.04 -11.53 22.85
N GLY A 5 70.30 -10.64 23.45
CA GLY A 5 68.86 -10.82 23.65
C GLY A 5 68.18 -10.71 22.33
N THR A 6 67.75 -11.81 21.79
CA THR A 6 66.80 -11.83 20.69
C THR A 6 65.46 -11.31 21.15
N ALA A 7 65.17 -10.09 20.78
CA ALA A 7 63.84 -9.54 20.92
C ALA A 7 62.92 -10.27 19.96
N LEU A 8 62.12 -11.18 20.47
CA LEU A 8 61.02 -11.77 19.74
C LEU A 8 59.96 -10.67 19.58
N VAL A 9 59.98 -10.07 18.43
CA VAL A 9 58.86 -9.26 17.97
C VAL A 9 57.69 -10.20 17.74
N ARG A 10 56.85 -10.35 18.73
CA ARG A 10 55.55 -10.97 18.54
C ARG A 10 54.68 -9.98 17.78
N ALA A 11 54.65 -10.14 16.47
CA ALA A 11 53.64 -9.52 15.65
C ALA A 11 52.27 -10.10 16.05
N ALA A 12 51.58 -9.39 16.86
CA ALA A 12 50.17 -9.67 17.09
C ALA A 12 49.40 -9.35 15.82
N ILE A 13 49.19 -10.36 15.04
CA ILE A 13 48.25 -10.29 13.91
C ILE A 13 46.89 -10.22 14.54
N VAL A 14 46.41 -9.00 14.72
CA VAL A 14 45.00 -8.75 15.05
C VAL A 14 44.22 -9.15 13.80
N TRP A 15 43.66 -10.35 13.83
CA TRP A 15 42.64 -10.76 12.88
C TRP A 15 41.42 -9.95 13.21
N MET A 16 41.28 -8.84 12.51
CA MET A 16 40.06 -8.08 12.46
C MET A 16 39.07 -8.91 11.64
N VAL A 17 38.38 -9.82 12.31
CA VAL A 17 37.25 -10.52 11.72
C VAL A 17 36.18 -9.46 11.53
N PHE A 18 36.18 -8.87 10.34
CA PHE A 18 35.05 -8.10 9.86
C PHE A 18 33.91 -9.11 9.71
N SER A 19 33.11 -9.23 10.75
CA SER A 19 31.83 -9.91 10.65
C SER A 19 31.02 -9.13 9.64
N LEU A 20 31.02 -9.58 8.42
CA LEU A 20 29.99 -9.23 7.44
C LEU A 20 28.70 -9.78 8.03
N VAL A 21 28.03 -8.97 8.81
CA VAL A 21 26.61 -9.18 9.09
C VAL A 21 25.93 -8.91 7.76
N PRO A 22 25.35 -9.93 7.09
CA PRO A 22 24.50 -9.64 5.96
C PRO A 22 23.36 -8.81 6.52
N LEU A 23 23.37 -7.53 6.22
CA LEU A 23 22.18 -6.70 6.30
C LEU A 23 21.21 -7.35 5.30
N PHE A 24 20.41 -8.29 5.80
CA PHE A 24 19.18 -8.61 5.14
C PHE A 24 18.39 -7.29 5.19
N ALA A 25 18.48 -6.54 4.12
CA ALA A 25 17.47 -5.55 3.81
C ALA A 25 16.20 -6.36 3.70
N VAL A 26 15.47 -6.50 4.80
CA VAL A 26 14.08 -6.87 4.75
C VAL A 26 13.49 -5.74 3.95
N ALA A 27 13.23 -5.98 2.68
CA ALA A 27 12.39 -5.10 1.90
C ALA A 27 11.14 -4.96 2.75
N GLN A 28 10.94 -3.80 3.34
CA GLN A 28 9.67 -3.49 3.98
C GLN A 28 8.66 -3.57 2.85
N GLU A 29 8.03 -4.72 2.71
CA GLU A 29 6.82 -4.79 1.94
C GLU A 29 5.89 -3.77 2.58
N GLY A 30 5.60 -2.71 1.86
CA GLY A 30 4.70 -1.68 2.33
C GLY A 30 3.36 -2.31 2.70
N HIS A 31 2.56 -1.60 3.48
CA HIS A 31 1.22 -2.05 3.86
C HIS A 31 0.48 -2.58 2.62
N PRO A 32 -0.22 -3.73 2.71
CA PRO A 32 -0.86 -4.38 1.56
C PRO A 32 -1.79 -3.47 0.73
N MET A 33 -2.40 -2.50 1.39
CA MET A 33 -3.28 -1.51 0.73
C MET A 33 -2.53 -0.41 0.00
N SER A 34 -1.27 -0.12 0.38
CA SER A 34 -0.52 1.01 -0.20
C SER A 34 -0.16 0.75 -1.65
N GLY A 35 -0.29 1.78 -2.46
CA GLY A 35 0.10 1.76 -3.85
C GLY A 35 -0.91 2.39 -4.79
N SER A 36 -0.63 2.26 -6.08
CA SER A 36 -1.51 2.69 -7.15
C SER A 36 -2.38 1.52 -7.61
N TRP A 37 -3.65 1.75 -7.71
CA TRP A 37 -4.67 0.77 -8.07
C TRP A 37 -5.44 1.25 -9.30
N VAL A 38 -5.60 0.38 -10.28
CA VAL A 38 -6.27 0.72 -11.54
C VAL A 38 -7.32 -0.33 -11.88
N GLY A 39 -8.45 0.10 -12.33
CA GLY A 39 -9.53 -0.78 -12.75
C GLY A 39 -10.76 -0.02 -13.17
N ASP A 40 -11.91 -0.54 -12.79
CA ASP A 40 -13.18 0.03 -13.16
C ASP A 40 -14.23 -0.07 -12.05
N TRP A 41 -15.25 0.74 -12.20
CA TRP A 41 -16.43 0.77 -11.34
C TRP A 41 -17.68 1.08 -12.16
N GLY A 42 -18.83 0.72 -11.65
CA GLY A 42 -20.08 1.06 -12.30
C GLY A 42 -21.27 0.30 -11.79
N VAL A 43 -22.39 0.53 -12.45
CA VAL A 43 -23.65 -0.16 -12.20
C VAL A 43 -23.79 -1.24 -13.27
N GLY A 44 -23.64 -2.50 -12.90
CA GLY A 44 -23.75 -3.63 -13.83
C GLY A 44 -22.57 -3.80 -14.78
N ALA A 45 -22.65 -4.82 -15.62
CA ALA A 45 -21.55 -5.25 -16.49
C ALA A 45 -21.30 -4.35 -17.71
N THR A 46 -22.28 -3.56 -18.13
CA THR A 46 -22.22 -2.75 -19.36
C THR A 46 -21.97 -1.28 -19.13
N ASN A 47 -22.08 -0.81 -17.90
CA ASN A 47 -21.88 0.60 -17.55
C ASN A 47 -20.66 0.73 -16.63
N ARG A 48 -19.47 0.63 -17.24
CA ARG A 48 -18.18 0.64 -16.53
C ARG A 48 -17.41 1.92 -16.80
N ASN A 49 -16.82 2.48 -15.75
CA ASN A 49 -15.98 3.66 -15.79
C ASN A 49 -14.60 3.30 -15.28
N ARG A 50 -13.56 3.77 -15.94
CA ARG A 50 -12.19 3.60 -15.46
C ARG A 50 -11.96 4.41 -14.20
N VAL A 51 -11.18 3.85 -13.29
CA VAL A 51 -10.78 4.51 -12.05
C VAL A 51 -9.31 4.24 -11.73
N VAL A 52 -8.66 5.23 -11.17
CA VAL A 52 -7.35 5.14 -10.55
C VAL A 52 -7.49 5.54 -9.09
N VAL A 53 -6.97 4.73 -8.20
CA VAL A 53 -6.98 5.00 -6.76
C VAL A 53 -5.55 4.89 -6.24
N ILE A 54 -5.10 5.90 -5.52
CA ILE A 54 -3.83 5.85 -4.81
C ILE A 54 -4.14 5.74 -3.33
N LEU A 55 -3.60 4.73 -2.68
CA LEU A 55 -3.75 4.49 -1.24
C LEU A 55 -2.40 4.57 -0.56
N GLU A 56 -2.37 5.16 0.62
CA GLU A 56 -1.17 5.33 1.43
C GLU A 56 -1.44 4.94 2.88
N TRP A 57 -0.55 4.13 3.44
CA TRP A 57 -0.52 3.83 4.85
C TRP A 57 0.36 4.84 5.58
N THR A 58 -0.21 5.58 6.53
CA THR A 58 0.49 6.62 7.29
C THR A 58 1.20 6.09 8.53
N GLY A 59 1.08 4.80 8.83
CA GLY A 59 1.49 4.19 10.09
C GLY A 59 0.35 4.06 11.09
N ALA A 60 -0.77 4.73 10.88
CA ALA A 60 -1.95 4.72 11.73
C ALA A 60 -3.25 4.48 10.95
N GLU A 61 -3.36 5.01 9.74
CA GLU A 61 -4.57 4.93 8.93
C GLU A 61 -4.25 4.89 7.43
N ILE A 62 -5.24 4.51 6.63
CA ILE A 62 -5.16 4.60 5.18
C ILE A 62 -5.78 5.92 4.73
N THR A 63 -5.04 6.65 3.93
CA THR A 63 -5.49 7.83 3.21
C THR A 63 -5.28 7.63 1.72
N GLY A 64 -5.74 8.53 0.91
CA GLY A 64 -5.48 8.44 -0.52
C GLY A 64 -6.29 9.39 -1.37
N VAL A 65 -6.33 9.07 -2.65
CA VAL A 65 -7.04 9.88 -3.65
C VAL A 65 -7.63 9.00 -4.74
N ILE A 66 -8.84 9.34 -5.16
CA ILE A 66 -9.52 8.73 -6.31
C ILE A 66 -9.36 9.66 -7.49
N ASN A 67 -8.94 9.12 -8.64
CA ASN A 67 -8.71 9.85 -9.89
C ASN A 67 -7.82 11.10 -9.69
N PRO A 68 -6.51 10.92 -9.43
CA PRO A 68 -5.60 12.03 -9.23
C PRO A 68 -5.67 13.05 -10.37
N GLY A 69 -5.65 14.33 -10.03
CA GLY A 69 -5.72 15.41 -11.01
C GLY A 69 -6.67 16.54 -10.55
N PRO A 70 -7.14 17.38 -11.48
CA PRO A 70 -7.95 18.56 -11.14
C PRO A 70 -9.27 18.23 -10.42
N ASN A 71 -9.84 17.06 -10.69
CA ASN A 71 -11.08 16.59 -10.09
C ASN A 71 -10.87 15.43 -9.11
N ALA A 72 -9.72 15.38 -8.48
CA ALA A 72 -9.39 14.33 -7.52
C ALA A 72 -10.34 14.33 -6.33
N ILE A 73 -10.72 13.14 -5.90
CA ILE A 73 -11.58 12.95 -4.72
C ILE A 73 -10.70 12.42 -3.59
N PRO A 74 -10.50 13.17 -2.51
CA PRO A 74 -9.67 12.72 -1.41
C PRO A 74 -10.36 11.63 -0.59
N ILE A 75 -9.58 10.63 -0.18
CA ILE A 75 -9.92 9.65 0.85
C ILE A 75 -9.23 10.10 2.13
N LYS A 76 -9.98 10.62 3.09
CA LYS A 76 -9.40 11.21 4.30
C LYS A 76 -9.07 10.18 5.37
N SER A 77 -9.86 9.12 5.45
CA SER A 77 -9.69 8.05 6.41
C SER A 77 -10.37 6.80 5.90
N ALA A 78 -9.66 5.71 5.89
CA ALA A 78 -10.19 4.41 5.56
C ALA A 78 -9.90 3.43 6.69
N THR A 79 -10.87 2.61 7.00
CA THR A 79 -10.75 1.55 8.00
C THR A 79 -10.39 0.25 7.32
N VAL A 80 -9.34 -0.40 7.80
CA VAL A 80 -8.89 -1.71 7.35
C VAL A 80 -9.03 -2.72 8.48
N ASP A 81 -9.67 -3.84 8.19
CA ASP A 81 -9.66 -4.99 9.08
C ASP A 81 -8.56 -5.97 8.62
N PRO A 82 -7.47 -6.12 9.37
CA PRO A 82 -6.38 -6.99 8.96
C PRO A 82 -6.71 -8.50 9.07
N SER A 83 -7.82 -8.86 9.68
CA SER A 83 -8.23 -10.25 9.81
C SER A 83 -8.73 -10.84 8.49
N ASP A 84 -9.32 -10.02 7.65
CA ASP A 84 -9.88 -10.41 6.34
C ASP A 84 -9.46 -9.46 5.20
N TRP A 85 -8.66 -8.45 5.51
CA TRP A 85 -8.21 -7.40 4.58
C TRP A 85 -9.36 -6.67 3.89
N SER A 86 -10.42 -6.46 4.62
CA SER A 86 -11.51 -5.59 4.19
C SER A 86 -11.17 -4.11 4.41
N LEU A 87 -11.60 -3.30 3.47
CA LEU A 87 -11.43 -1.85 3.46
C LEU A 87 -12.80 -1.18 3.40
N GLN A 88 -12.99 -0.18 4.24
CA GLN A 88 -14.19 0.66 4.22
C GLN A 88 -13.79 2.12 4.29
N PHE A 89 -14.38 2.95 3.44
CA PHE A 89 -14.19 4.39 3.51
C PHE A 89 -15.39 5.16 2.98
N GLU A 90 -15.45 6.42 3.36
CA GLU A 90 -16.34 7.42 2.77
C GLU A 90 -15.50 8.47 2.03
N ALA A 91 -16.00 8.90 0.89
CA ALA A 91 -15.41 9.99 0.13
C ALA A 91 -16.50 10.98 -0.27
N GLN A 92 -16.16 12.28 -0.27
CA GLN A 92 -17.06 13.31 -0.75
C GLN A 92 -16.78 13.55 -2.23
N GLY A 93 -17.74 13.27 -3.07
CA GLY A 93 -17.63 13.42 -4.51
C GLY A 93 -18.94 13.84 -5.16
N PRO A 94 -18.90 14.23 -6.43
CA PRO A 94 -20.10 14.65 -7.15
C PRO A 94 -21.00 13.45 -7.46
N ASP A 95 -22.30 13.66 -7.35
CA ASP A 95 -23.31 12.78 -7.93
C ASP A 95 -23.52 13.07 -9.42
N ALA A 96 -24.48 12.38 -10.06
CA ALA A 96 -24.78 12.58 -11.48
C ALA A 96 -25.23 14.01 -11.85
N GLN A 97 -25.66 14.80 -10.86
CA GLN A 97 -26.07 16.20 -11.01
C GLN A 97 -24.97 17.18 -10.59
N GLY A 98 -23.79 16.69 -10.25
CA GLY A 98 -22.67 17.51 -9.80
C GLY A 98 -22.75 17.98 -8.34
N LYS A 99 -23.72 17.50 -7.57
CA LYS A 99 -23.85 17.80 -6.15
C LYS A 99 -22.87 16.94 -5.34
N MET A 100 -22.14 17.55 -4.41
CA MET A 100 -21.24 16.84 -3.51
C MET A 100 -22.03 15.99 -2.51
N VAL A 101 -21.79 14.70 -2.54
CA VAL A 101 -22.46 13.70 -1.70
C VAL A 101 -21.45 12.70 -1.14
N ALA A 102 -21.83 11.99 -0.09
CA ALA A 102 -21.00 10.93 0.48
C ALA A 102 -21.10 9.66 -0.35
N TRP A 103 -19.96 9.18 -0.80
CA TRP A 103 -19.77 7.87 -1.41
C TRP A 103 -19.28 6.90 -0.33
N LYS A 104 -19.99 5.81 -0.14
CA LYS A 104 -19.56 4.73 0.75
C LYS A 104 -19.00 3.59 -0.05
N VAL A 105 -17.81 3.16 0.31
CA VAL A 105 -17.06 2.13 -0.42
C VAL A 105 -16.61 1.04 0.53
N GLU A 106 -16.83 -0.19 0.13
CA GLU A 106 -16.40 -1.39 0.85
C GLU A 106 -15.75 -2.36 -0.13
N GLY A 107 -14.63 -2.94 0.24
CA GLY A 107 -13.95 -3.93 -0.58
C GLY A 107 -13.04 -4.84 0.21
N THR A 108 -12.59 -5.90 -0.45
CA THR A 108 -11.67 -6.89 0.14
C THR A 108 -10.54 -7.14 -0.82
N ILE A 109 -9.31 -7.26 -0.29
CA ILE A 109 -8.16 -7.67 -1.08
C ILE A 109 -8.19 -9.17 -1.28
N ASP A 110 -8.03 -9.58 -2.54
CA ASP A 110 -7.72 -10.93 -2.94
C ASP A 110 -6.26 -11.03 -3.41
N ASP A 111 -5.73 -12.24 -3.45
CA ASP A 111 -4.39 -12.56 -3.97
C ASP A 111 -3.25 -11.83 -3.24
N LEU A 112 -3.29 -11.77 -1.92
CA LEU A 112 -2.26 -11.16 -1.08
C LEU A 112 -0.85 -11.69 -1.34
N GLY A 113 -0.73 -12.93 -1.81
CA GLY A 113 0.55 -13.56 -2.14
C GLY A 113 1.16 -13.10 -3.46
N THR A 114 0.49 -12.26 -4.23
CA THR A 114 0.95 -11.75 -5.52
C THR A 114 1.25 -10.26 -5.47
N TYR A 115 2.09 -9.80 -6.40
CA TYR A 115 2.36 -8.38 -6.54
C TYR A 115 1.11 -7.62 -7.02
N ASN A 116 0.39 -8.18 -8.00
CA ASN A 116 -0.80 -7.58 -8.58
C ASN A 116 -2.05 -8.05 -7.83
N ARG A 117 -2.22 -7.54 -6.63
CA ARG A 117 -3.39 -7.82 -5.80
C ARG A 117 -4.63 -7.17 -6.38
N THR A 118 -5.78 -7.79 -6.17
CA THR A 118 -7.07 -7.23 -6.57
C THR A 118 -7.84 -6.77 -5.34
N LEU A 119 -8.36 -5.57 -5.41
CA LEU A 119 -9.30 -5.01 -4.44
C LEU A 119 -10.65 -4.87 -5.13
N ALA A 120 -11.63 -5.60 -4.67
CA ALA A 120 -12.96 -5.62 -5.26
C ALA A 120 -14.04 -5.48 -4.18
N GLY A 121 -15.15 -4.91 -4.55
CA GLY A 121 -16.25 -4.70 -3.63
C GLY A 121 -17.39 -3.88 -4.22
N SER A 122 -18.06 -3.16 -3.35
CA SER A 122 -19.25 -2.37 -3.67
C SER A 122 -19.11 -0.92 -3.26
N TRP A 123 -19.88 -0.07 -3.88
CA TRP A 123 -20.06 1.32 -3.53
C TRP A 123 -21.54 1.68 -3.53
N ASN A 124 -21.88 2.68 -2.74
CA ASN A 124 -23.19 3.28 -2.80
C ASN A 124 -23.15 4.80 -2.62
N VAL A 125 -24.08 5.46 -3.26
CA VAL A 125 -24.35 6.89 -3.12
C VAL A 125 -25.86 7.12 -3.19
N GLY A 126 -26.44 7.58 -2.10
CA GLY A 126 -27.90 7.70 -1.99
C GLY A 126 -28.59 6.34 -2.22
N ASN A 127 -29.44 6.26 -3.23
CA ASN A 127 -30.15 5.03 -3.62
C ASN A 127 -29.47 4.28 -4.77
N THR A 128 -28.31 4.75 -5.25
CA THR A 128 -27.56 4.13 -6.32
C THR A 128 -26.42 3.31 -5.73
N GLN A 129 -26.24 2.11 -6.24
CA GLN A 129 -25.18 1.23 -5.83
C GLN A 129 -24.58 0.50 -7.03
N GLY A 130 -23.35 0.07 -6.90
CA GLY A 130 -22.66 -0.71 -7.90
C GLY A 130 -21.46 -1.42 -7.29
N ASP A 131 -20.61 -1.92 -8.16
CA ASP A 131 -19.39 -2.60 -7.79
C ASP A 131 -18.14 -1.96 -8.40
N PHE A 132 -16.99 -2.40 -7.93
CA PHE A 132 -15.71 -2.03 -8.48
C PHE A 132 -14.72 -3.19 -8.39
N SER A 133 -13.74 -3.15 -9.28
CA SER A 133 -12.58 -4.05 -9.21
C SER A 133 -11.35 -3.30 -9.69
N ILE A 134 -10.35 -3.22 -8.85
CA ILE A 134 -9.09 -2.54 -9.13
C ILE A 134 -7.91 -3.44 -8.79
N THR A 135 -6.85 -3.33 -9.57
CA THR A 135 -5.63 -4.13 -9.39
C THR A 135 -4.45 -3.23 -9.13
N ARG A 136 -3.61 -3.62 -8.20
CA ARG A 136 -2.38 -2.91 -7.87
C ARG A 136 -1.40 -2.97 -9.04
N GLN A 137 -0.79 -1.83 -9.34
CA GLN A 137 0.21 -1.66 -10.41
C GLN A 137 1.64 -1.72 -9.86
#